data_38755c82777ff9d183fcee56fb944962
#
_entry.id   38755c82777ff9d183fcee56fb944962
#
_cell.length_a   1.000
_cell.length_b   1.000
_cell.length_c   1.000
_cell.angle_alpha   90.00
_cell.angle_beta   90.00
_cell.angle_gamma   90.00
#
_symmetry.space_group_name_H-M   'P 1'
#
loop_
_entity.id
_entity.type
_entity.pdbx_description
1 polymer ?
#
loop_
_entity_poly.entity_id
_entity_poly.type
_entity_poly.pdbx_seq_one_letter_code
_entity_poly.pdbx_strand_id
1 'polypeptide(L)'
;MAIDLNADVGEGCASDDKLLTLVSSANISCGFYAGDAHTMLTCVLEALKNGVAIGAHPSFSDRDNFGRTAMVLSPEMVYAQTLYQIGALIHDEEQALAQTLDMVQAGRVKSVTGVWTTVTAQTVCIHGDGEYALAFARRLRAAFNARNIHVIA
;
A
#
# COMPACT_ATOMS: atom_id res chain seq x y z
N MET A 1 24.36 2.68 -21.28
CA MET A 1 22.89 2.65 -21.43
C MET A 1 22.35 1.85 -20.25
N ALA A 2 21.40 2.35 -19.50
CA ALA A 2 20.75 1.64 -18.39
C ALA A 2 19.29 1.42 -18.77
N ILE A 3 18.74 0.29 -18.36
CA ILE A 3 17.33 -0.07 -18.55
C ILE A 3 16.81 -0.71 -17.26
N ASP A 4 15.59 -0.39 -16.87
CA ASP A 4 14.88 -1.08 -15.79
C ASP A 4 14.26 -2.37 -16.35
N LEU A 5 14.44 -3.47 -15.63
CA LEU A 5 13.76 -4.74 -15.87
C LEU A 5 12.75 -4.94 -14.74
N ASN A 6 11.47 -4.91 -15.11
CA ASN A 6 10.35 -5.00 -14.17
C ASN A 6 9.61 -6.33 -14.31
N ALA A 7 9.06 -6.86 -13.22
CA ALA A 7 8.16 -8.01 -13.23
C ALA A 7 7.01 -7.83 -12.26
N ASP A 8 5.84 -8.37 -12.62
CA ASP A 8 4.72 -8.57 -11.71
C ASP A 8 4.97 -9.87 -10.93
N VAL A 9 4.87 -9.79 -9.60
CA VAL A 9 5.14 -10.91 -8.67
C VAL A 9 4.13 -10.89 -7.50
N GLY A 10 4.23 -11.88 -6.63
CA GLY A 10 3.30 -11.97 -5.49
C GLY A 10 1.93 -12.48 -5.90
N GLU A 11 1.86 -13.11 -7.05
CA GLU A 11 0.64 -13.69 -7.60
C GLU A 11 0.45 -15.15 -7.18
N GLY A 12 1.38 -15.71 -6.40
CA GLY A 12 1.40 -17.11 -6.00
C GLY A 12 1.98 -18.03 -7.06
N CYS A 13 2.80 -17.48 -7.97
CA CYS A 13 3.46 -18.26 -9.01
C CYS A 13 4.77 -18.87 -8.51
N ALA A 14 5.10 -20.07 -8.99
CA ALA A 14 6.33 -20.78 -8.62
C ALA A 14 7.62 -20.08 -9.08
N SER A 15 7.50 -19.00 -9.84
CA SER A 15 8.62 -18.19 -10.35
C SER A 15 8.83 -16.89 -9.58
N ASP A 16 7.94 -16.50 -8.65
CA ASP A 16 7.96 -15.19 -7.97
C ASP A 16 9.31 -14.93 -7.29
N ASP A 17 9.82 -15.88 -6.51
CA ASP A 17 11.09 -15.80 -5.82
C ASP A 17 12.29 -15.67 -6.78
N LYS A 18 12.26 -16.42 -7.88
CA LYS A 18 13.33 -16.41 -8.88
C LYS A 18 13.39 -15.12 -9.69
N LEU A 19 12.20 -14.59 -10.03
CA LEU A 19 12.11 -13.30 -10.74
C LEU A 19 12.71 -12.18 -9.90
N LEU A 20 12.48 -12.17 -8.59
CA LEU A 20 13.05 -11.17 -7.68
C LEU A 20 14.58 -11.22 -7.55
N THR A 21 15.25 -12.26 -8.05
CA THR A 21 16.72 -12.29 -8.16
C THR A 21 17.25 -11.75 -9.48
N LEU A 22 16.39 -11.47 -10.45
CA LEU A 22 16.77 -11.13 -11.83
C LEU A 22 16.35 -9.72 -12.25
N VAL A 23 15.33 -9.16 -11.59
CA VAL A 23 14.75 -7.86 -11.94
C VAL A 23 15.32 -6.72 -11.12
N SER A 24 15.22 -5.49 -11.62
CA SER A 24 15.59 -4.28 -10.91
C SER A 24 14.40 -3.62 -10.18
N SER A 25 13.19 -3.91 -10.64
CA SER A 25 11.95 -3.48 -9.98
C SER A 25 10.87 -4.56 -10.09
N ALA A 26 9.92 -4.54 -9.16
CA ALA A 26 8.82 -5.49 -9.14
C ALA A 26 7.52 -4.82 -8.71
N ASN A 27 6.40 -5.21 -9.32
CA ASN A 27 5.06 -4.82 -8.90
C ASN A 27 4.46 -5.99 -8.11
N ILE A 28 4.24 -5.79 -6.80
CA ILE A 28 3.79 -6.86 -5.91
C ILE A 28 2.27 -6.85 -5.82
N SER A 29 1.64 -8.00 -6.12
CA SER A 29 0.20 -8.20 -5.98
C SER A 29 -0.26 -7.90 -4.55
N CYS A 30 -1.38 -7.18 -4.43
CA CYS A 30 -1.93 -6.73 -3.15
C CYS A 30 -3.05 -7.64 -2.61
N GLY A 31 -3.14 -8.88 -3.08
CA GLY A 31 -4.03 -9.91 -2.55
C GLY A 31 -5.48 -9.87 -3.04
N PHE A 32 -5.90 -8.89 -3.83
CA PHE A 32 -7.27 -8.82 -4.32
C PHE A 32 -7.53 -9.78 -5.48
N TYR A 33 -6.70 -9.74 -6.50
CA TYR A 33 -6.87 -10.57 -7.69
C TYR A 33 -6.02 -11.85 -7.67
N ALA A 34 -4.88 -11.83 -6.97
CA ALA A 34 -3.96 -12.95 -6.86
C ALA A 34 -3.12 -12.84 -5.58
N GLY A 35 -2.46 -13.93 -5.21
CA GLY A 35 -1.67 -13.99 -3.99
C GLY A 35 -2.52 -13.85 -2.72
N ASP A 36 -1.84 -13.63 -1.61
CA ASP A 36 -2.41 -13.37 -0.29
C ASP A 36 -1.43 -12.55 0.57
N ALA A 37 -1.78 -12.27 1.81
CA ALA A 37 -0.92 -11.48 2.70
C ALA A 37 0.44 -12.14 2.97
N HIS A 38 0.50 -13.47 3.04
CA HIS A 38 1.75 -14.21 3.23
C HIS A 38 2.65 -14.12 1.99
N THR A 39 2.08 -14.35 0.81
CA THR A 39 2.79 -14.23 -0.47
C THR A 39 3.32 -12.82 -0.68
N MET A 40 2.49 -11.80 -0.40
CA MET A 40 2.89 -10.39 -0.49
C MET A 40 4.07 -10.08 0.44
N LEU A 41 3.99 -10.47 1.73
CA LEU A 41 5.07 -10.26 2.70
C LEU A 41 6.36 -10.95 2.25
N THR A 42 6.28 -12.20 1.79
CA THR A 42 7.44 -12.94 1.30
C THR A 42 8.11 -12.23 0.13
N CYS A 43 7.33 -11.77 -0.84
CA CYS A 43 7.87 -11.01 -1.99
C CYS A 43 8.51 -9.68 -1.57
N VAL A 44 7.92 -8.95 -0.62
CA VAL A 44 8.51 -7.71 -0.08
C VAL A 44 9.87 -8.00 0.57
N LEU A 45 9.97 -9.01 1.43
CA LEU A 45 11.22 -9.37 2.10
C LEU A 45 12.30 -9.83 1.11
N GLU A 46 11.94 -10.64 0.11
CA GLU A 46 12.90 -11.07 -0.92
C GLU A 46 13.31 -9.90 -1.84
N ALA A 47 12.40 -9.00 -2.19
CA ALA A 47 12.72 -7.78 -2.94
C ALA A 47 13.73 -6.90 -2.18
N LEU A 48 13.48 -6.64 -0.90
CA LEU A 48 14.39 -5.87 -0.04
C LEU A 48 15.77 -6.52 0.05
N LYS A 49 15.82 -7.83 0.24
CA LYS A 49 17.07 -8.61 0.31
C LYS A 49 17.89 -8.53 -0.97
N ASN A 50 17.23 -8.51 -2.13
CA ASN A 50 17.87 -8.44 -3.45
C ASN A 50 18.07 -7.01 -3.96
N GLY A 51 17.66 -5.98 -3.22
CA GLY A 51 17.77 -4.58 -3.63
C GLY A 51 16.85 -4.21 -4.80
N VAL A 52 15.73 -4.93 -4.96
CA VAL A 52 14.73 -4.70 -5.99
C VAL A 52 13.80 -3.57 -5.55
N ALA A 53 13.57 -2.60 -6.43
CA ALA A 53 12.60 -1.54 -6.18
C ALA A 53 11.17 -2.10 -6.15
N ILE A 54 10.35 -1.65 -5.20
CA ILE A 54 9.02 -2.19 -4.95
C ILE A 54 7.94 -1.23 -5.42
N GLY A 55 7.02 -1.72 -6.23
CA GLY A 55 5.76 -1.10 -6.61
C GLY A 55 4.58 -1.94 -6.15
N ALA A 56 3.45 -1.30 -5.89
CA ALA A 56 2.20 -1.98 -5.62
C ALA A 56 1.48 -2.33 -6.93
N HIS A 57 0.92 -3.54 -7.00
CA HIS A 57 0.09 -4.01 -8.12
C HIS A 57 -1.36 -4.22 -7.68
N PRO A 58 -2.13 -3.14 -7.42
CA PRO A 58 -3.54 -3.23 -7.12
C PRO A 58 -4.34 -3.60 -8.37
N SER A 59 -5.41 -4.38 -8.18
CA SER A 59 -6.35 -4.72 -9.24
C SER A 59 -7.76 -4.90 -8.67
N PHE A 60 -8.72 -5.24 -9.54
CA PHE A 60 -10.08 -5.53 -9.11
C PHE A 60 -10.16 -6.84 -8.34
N SER A 61 -11.13 -6.96 -7.45
CA SER A 61 -11.37 -8.14 -6.62
C SER A 61 -12.07 -9.24 -7.44
N ASP A 62 -11.32 -9.78 -8.41
CA ASP A 62 -11.77 -10.79 -9.36
C ASP A 62 -10.69 -11.86 -9.54
N ARG A 63 -10.60 -12.78 -8.58
CA ARG A 63 -9.56 -13.81 -8.57
C ARG A 63 -9.69 -14.80 -9.72
N ASP A 64 -10.92 -15.13 -10.11
CA ASP A 64 -11.18 -16.14 -11.14
C ASP A 64 -10.69 -15.71 -12.53
N ASN A 65 -10.55 -14.40 -12.75
CA ASN A 65 -10.08 -13.81 -14.02
C ASN A 65 -8.87 -12.88 -13.84
N PHE A 66 -8.13 -13.03 -12.77
CA PHE A 66 -6.92 -12.24 -12.51
C PHE A 66 -7.17 -10.72 -12.50
N GLY A 67 -8.32 -10.28 -11.98
CA GLY A 67 -8.67 -8.86 -11.91
C GLY A 67 -8.94 -8.20 -13.26
N ARG A 68 -9.19 -8.98 -14.31
CA ARG A 68 -9.31 -8.49 -15.70
C ARG A 68 -10.74 -8.34 -16.20
N THR A 69 -11.74 -8.78 -15.41
CA THR A 69 -13.15 -8.60 -15.77
C THR A 69 -13.53 -7.13 -15.64
N ALA A 70 -14.25 -6.62 -16.65
CA ALA A 70 -14.84 -5.30 -16.59
C ALA A 70 -15.85 -5.22 -15.44
N MET A 71 -15.61 -4.34 -14.48
CA MET A 71 -16.46 -4.12 -13.31
C MET A 71 -17.08 -2.73 -13.35
N VAL A 72 -18.37 -2.64 -13.02
CA VAL A 72 -19.06 -1.36 -12.86
C VAL A 72 -18.93 -0.93 -11.39
N LEU A 73 -17.91 -0.15 -11.09
CA LEU A 73 -17.65 0.40 -9.77
C LEU A 73 -17.73 1.93 -9.81
N SER A 74 -18.19 2.54 -8.72
CA SER A 74 -18.11 4.00 -8.61
C SER A 74 -16.63 4.44 -8.44
N PRO A 75 -16.28 5.67 -8.85
CA PRO A 75 -14.94 6.22 -8.65
C PRO A 75 -14.46 6.13 -7.20
N GLU A 76 -15.36 6.34 -6.24
CA GLU A 76 -15.10 6.28 -4.80
C GLU A 76 -14.74 4.85 -4.38
N MET A 77 -15.43 3.86 -4.94
CA MET A 77 -15.14 2.45 -4.65
C MET A 77 -13.79 2.03 -5.23
N VAL A 78 -13.47 2.45 -6.46
CA VAL A 78 -12.15 2.21 -7.08
C VAL A 78 -11.05 2.85 -6.24
N TYR A 79 -11.25 4.11 -5.82
CA TYR A 79 -10.31 4.82 -4.95
C TYR A 79 -10.10 4.09 -3.63
N ALA A 80 -11.17 3.71 -2.93
CA ALA A 80 -11.10 3.02 -1.64
C ALA A 80 -10.40 1.65 -1.76
N GLN A 81 -10.71 0.85 -2.78
CA GLN A 81 -10.07 -0.44 -3.01
C GLN A 81 -8.58 -0.29 -3.34
N THR A 82 -8.23 0.69 -4.16
CA THR A 82 -6.83 0.97 -4.51
C THR A 82 -6.04 1.43 -3.29
N LEU A 83 -6.60 2.35 -2.50
CA LEU A 83 -5.96 2.85 -1.28
C LEU A 83 -5.74 1.72 -0.26
N TYR A 84 -6.72 0.85 -0.06
CA TYR A 84 -6.59 -0.32 0.81
C TYR A 84 -5.44 -1.24 0.38
N GLN A 85 -5.36 -1.56 -0.91
CA GLN A 85 -4.34 -2.44 -1.48
C GLN A 85 -2.94 -1.83 -1.35
N ILE A 86 -2.78 -0.56 -1.68
CA ILE A 86 -1.49 0.15 -1.57
C ILE A 86 -1.10 0.29 -0.09
N GLY A 87 -2.04 0.60 0.78
CA GLY A 87 -1.83 0.75 2.22
C GLY A 87 -1.28 -0.52 2.89
N ALA A 88 -1.61 -1.69 2.37
CA ALA A 88 -1.08 -2.96 2.85
C ALA A 88 0.44 -3.11 2.63
N LEU A 89 1.06 -2.32 1.75
CA LEU A 89 2.50 -2.33 1.47
C LEU A 89 3.28 -1.22 2.17
N ILE A 90 2.61 -0.30 2.87
CA ILE A 90 3.28 0.78 3.60
C ILE A 90 3.73 0.25 4.96
N HIS A 91 5.00 -0.13 5.08
CA HIS A 91 5.62 -0.61 6.33
C HIS A 91 6.40 0.48 7.09
N ASP A 92 6.49 1.70 6.56
CA ASP A 92 7.21 2.81 7.16
C ASP A 92 6.28 3.66 8.03
N GLU A 93 6.44 3.59 9.36
CA GLU A 93 5.66 4.34 10.33
C GLU A 93 5.78 5.87 10.16
N GLU A 94 6.97 6.37 9.79
CA GLU A 94 7.19 7.81 9.57
C GLU A 94 6.41 8.28 8.34
N GLN A 95 6.46 7.50 7.26
CA GLN A 95 5.71 7.79 6.04
C GLN A 95 4.21 7.71 6.27
N ALA A 96 3.73 6.69 6.98
CA ALA A 96 2.33 6.54 7.34
C ALA A 96 1.84 7.70 8.23
N LEU A 97 2.65 8.12 9.21
CA LEU A 97 2.35 9.25 10.07
C LEU A 97 2.28 10.56 9.27
N ALA A 98 3.29 10.84 8.43
CA ALA A 98 3.32 12.04 7.60
C ALA A 98 2.13 12.10 6.64
N GLN A 99 1.81 11.00 5.98
CA GLN A 99 0.65 10.89 5.08
C GLN A 99 -0.66 11.13 5.83
N THR A 100 -0.83 10.53 7.02
CA THR A 100 -2.03 10.74 7.84
C THR A 100 -2.20 12.21 8.24
N LEU A 101 -1.12 12.87 8.62
CA LEU A 101 -1.15 14.30 8.98
C LEU A 101 -1.51 15.19 7.77
N ASP A 102 -0.96 14.90 6.60
CA ASP A 102 -1.34 15.62 5.37
C ASP A 102 -2.82 15.44 5.03
N MET A 103 -3.38 14.23 5.18
CA MET A 103 -4.81 13.97 4.94
C MET A 103 -5.70 14.70 5.94
N VAL A 104 -5.37 14.65 7.23
CA VAL A 104 -6.22 15.21 8.29
C VAL A 104 -6.10 16.73 8.39
N GLN A 105 -4.90 17.30 8.28
CA GLN A 105 -4.66 18.73 8.46
C GLN A 105 -4.75 19.52 7.17
N ALA A 106 -4.13 19.01 6.10
CA ALA A 106 -4.02 19.74 4.84
C ALA A 106 -5.09 19.33 3.82
N GLY A 107 -5.91 18.31 4.12
CA GLY A 107 -6.96 17.82 3.23
C GLY A 107 -6.41 17.33 1.89
N ARG A 108 -5.24 16.71 1.90
CA ARG A 108 -4.57 16.25 0.68
C ARG A 108 -3.75 14.99 0.93
N VAL A 109 -3.55 14.23 -0.10
CA VAL A 109 -2.64 13.07 -0.11
C VAL A 109 -1.72 13.15 -1.33
N LYS A 110 -0.49 12.73 -1.17
CA LYS A 110 0.47 12.66 -2.27
C LYS A 110 0.32 11.32 -2.97
N SER A 111 0.00 11.36 -4.28
CA SER A 111 -0.06 10.15 -5.09
C SER A 111 1.34 9.54 -5.27
N VAL A 112 1.40 8.29 -5.71
CA VAL A 112 2.66 7.61 -6.06
C VAL A 112 3.45 8.33 -7.15
N THR A 113 2.78 9.10 -8.01
CA THR A 113 3.42 9.95 -9.03
C THR A 113 3.90 11.29 -8.49
N GLY A 114 3.75 11.54 -7.19
CA GLY A 114 4.16 12.78 -6.53
C GLY A 114 3.16 13.93 -6.63
N VAL A 115 2.01 13.73 -7.28
CA VAL A 115 0.95 14.75 -7.42
C VAL A 115 0.10 14.80 -6.15
N TRP A 116 -0.17 16.01 -5.66
CA TRP A 116 -1.07 16.23 -4.54
C TRP A 116 -2.52 16.15 -4.99
N THR A 117 -3.31 15.31 -4.30
CA THR A 117 -4.75 15.13 -4.54
C THR A 117 -5.52 15.57 -3.31
N THR A 118 -6.60 16.32 -3.47
CA THR A 118 -7.48 16.73 -2.37
C THR A 118 -8.24 15.54 -1.82
N VAL A 119 -8.31 15.45 -0.49
CA VAL A 119 -9.05 14.41 0.25
C VAL A 119 -9.69 15.02 1.49
N THR A 120 -10.88 14.54 1.87
CA THR A 120 -11.52 14.89 3.15
C THR A 120 -11.47 13.67 4.05
N ALA A 121 -10.55 13.65 5.01
CA ALA A 121 -10.42 12.56 5.97
C ALA A 121 -11.30 12.87 7.19
N GLN A 122 -12.29 12.00 7.45
CA GLN A 122 -13.20 12.09 8.62
C GLN A 122 -12.84 11.07 9.70
N THR A 123 -12.12 10.03 9.34
CA THR A 123 -11.64 8.98 10.24
C THR A 123 -10.29 8.46 9.79
N VAL A 124 -9.51 7.95 10.74
CA VAL A 124 -8.25 7.24 10.49
C VAL A 124 -8.36 5.86 11.11
N CYS A 125 -8.27 4.82 10.30
CA CYS A 125 -8.25 3.45 10.76
C CYS A 125 -6.81 2.97 10.93
N ILE A 126 -6.53 2.33 12.06
CA ILE A 126 -5.25 1.69 12.34
C ILE A 126 -5.49 0.18 12.31
N HIS A 127 -4.74 -0.53 11.49
CA HIS A 127 -4.77 -1.98 11.45
C HIS A 127 -4.06 -2.55 12.68
N GLY A 128 -4.80 -3.25 13.55
CA GLY A 128 -4.34 -3.70 14.86
C GLY A 128 -3.54 -5.00 14.87
N ASP A 129 -3.45 -5.68 13.74
CA ASP A 129 -2.77 -6.98 13.55
C ASP A 129 -1.25 -6.86 13.33
N GLY A 130 -0.74 -5.65 13.06
CA GLY A 130 0.68 -5.40 12.88
C GLY A 130 1.44 -5.34 14.22
N GLU A 131 2.67 -5.87 14.23
CA GLU A 131 3.57 -5.84 15.41
C GLU A 131 3.73 -4.43 16.00
N TYR A 132 3.74 -3.41 15.17
CA TYR A 132 3.95 -2.00 15.55
C TYR A 132 2.65 -1.20 15.70
N ALA A 133 1.48 -1.80 15.54
CA ALA A 133 0.19 -1.10 15.54
C ALA A 133 -0.03 -0.24 16.79
N LEU A 134 0.31 -0.76 17.98
CA LEU A 134 0.18 -0.04 19.23
C LEU A 134 1.17 1.15 19.34
N ALA A 135 2.39 0.95 18.88
CA ALA A 135 3.42 2.01 18.86
C ALA A 135 2.99 3.13 17.90
N PHE A 136 2.53 2.78 16.72
CA PHE A 136 2.01 3.72 15.73
C PHE A 136 0.79 4.48 16.25
N ALA A 137 -0.18 3.80 16.87
CA ALA A 137 -1.35 4.45 17.49
C ALA A 137 -0.97 5.49 18.54
N ARG A 138 0.01 5.18 19.39
CA ARG A 138 0.53 6.12 20.40
C ARG A 138 1.21 7.33 19.76
N ARG A 139 2.03 7.12 18.74
CA ARG A 139 2.73 8.19 18.01
C ARG A 139 1.73 9.10 17.29
N LEU A 140 0.73 8.51 16.61
CA LEU A 140 -0.32 9.25 15.92
C LEU A 140 -1.12 10.11 16.91
N ARG A 141 -1.51 9.52 18.04
CA ARG A 141 -2.22 10.26 19.11
C ARG A 141 -1.42 11.41 19.67
N ALA A 142 -0.13 11.19 19.92
CA ALA A 142 0.78 12.26 20.38
C ALA A 142 0.94 13.36 19.32
N ALA A 143 1.04 13.00 18.06
CA ALA A 143 1.15 13.96 16.96
C ALA A 143 -0.12 14.79 16.77
N PHE A 144 -1.31 14.19 16.96
CA PHE A 144 -2.59 14.89 16.93
C PHE A 144 -2.71 15.87 18.11
N ASN A 145 -2.38 15.44 19.33
CA ASN A 145 -2.40 16.30 20.50
C ASN A 145 -1.47 17.51 20.35
N ALA A 146 -0.26 17.30 19.86
CA ALA A 146 0.72 18.39 19.62
C ALA A 146 0.23 19.41 18.58
N ARG A 147 -0.75 19.07 17.77
CA ARG A 147 -1.34 19.91 16.71
C ARG A 147 -2.75 20.38 17.01
N ASN A 148 -3.23 20.18 18.26
CA ASN A 148 -4.59 20.49 18.69
C ASN A 148 -5.69 19.81 17.85
N ILE A 149 -5.42 18.61 17.33
CA ILE A 149 -6.42 17.76 16.66
C ILE A 149 -7.06 16.88 17.73
N HIS A 150 -8.34 17.07 17.97
CA HIS A 150 -9.08 16.30 18.96
C HIS A 150 -9.57 14.99 18.35
N VAL A 151 -9.26 13.88 19.01
CA VAL A 151 -9.76 12.55 18.63
C VAL A 151 -11.08 12.34 19.38
N ILE A 152 -12.17 12.36 18.64
CA ILE A 152 -13.54 12.18 19.13
C ILE A 152 -14.20 10.99 18.43
N ALA A 153 -15.19 10.38 19.05
CA ALA A 153 -16.03 9.35 18.45
C ALA A 153 -17.22 10.01 17.71
#